data_2cffd09b8a6a124f593332afb6482d3a
#
_entry.id   2cffd09b8a6a124f593332afb6482d3a
#
_cell.length_a   1.000
_cell.length_b   1.000
_cell.length_c   1.000
_cell.angle_alpha   90.00
_cell.angle_beta   90.00
_cell.angle_gamma   90.00
#
_symmetry.space_group_name_H-M   'P 1'
#
loop_
_entity.id
_entity.type
_entity.pdbx_description
1 polymer ?
#
loop_
_entity_poly.entity_id
_entity_poly.type
_entity_poly.pdbx_seq_one_letter_code
_entity_poly.pdbx_strand_id
1 'polypeptide(L)'
;MAAKKSTWKKGRGKLGSLQPLLGSWEAESDSPMGKLKCTRTFKLILGDKYIELYARWQFGKGAYEETAIYGINDDVLSFWSFTSDGKKSQGYVADGTDVHPDAICFEANMPAGLARMVYWPADDGGFHWAVESKVKKGWNRFTMHHYHAIAT
;
A
#
# COMPACT_ATOMS: atom_id res chain seq x y z
N MET A 1 11.26 -23.81 -16.13
CA MET A 1 9.97 -23.26 -15.69
C MET A 1 9.82 -21.84 -16.18
N ALA A 2 8.69 -21.58 -16.81
CA ALA A 2 8.40 -20.22 -17.24
C ALA A 2 8.22 -19.33 -16.02
N ALA A 3 8.82 -18.15 -16.05
CA ALA A 3 8.59 -17.14 -15.04
C ALA A 3 7.09 -16.78 -15.01
N LYS A 4 6.53 -16.62 -13.82
CA LYS A 4 5.16 -16.15 -13.70
C LYS A 4 5.05 -14.76 -14.30
N LYS A 5 4.16 -14.60 -15.26
CA LYS A 5 3.88 -13.27 -15.81
C LYS A 5 3.26 -12.42 -14.72
N SER A 6 3.66 -11.14 -14.69
CA SER A 6 3.06 -10.18 -13.79
C SER A 6 1.55 -10.08 -14.08
N THR A 7 0.75 -10.15 -13.00
CA THR A 7 -0.69 -9.93 -13.06
C THR A 7 -1.05 -8.48 -12.75
N TRP A 8 -0.08 -7.58 -12.80
CA TRP A 8 -0.25 -6.17 -12.48
C TRP A 8 -0.99 -5.47 -13.62
N LYS A 9 -2.31 -5.51 -13.55
CA LYS A 9 -3.18 -4.92 -14.56
C LYS A 9 -4.27 -4.10 -13.90
N LYS A 10 -4.47 -2.90 -14.42
CA LYS A 10 -5.59 -2.07 -13.99
C LYS A 10 -6.91 -2.73 -14.38
N GLY A 11 -7.89 -2.65 -13.49
CA GLY A 11 -9.25 -3.09 -13.75
C GLY A 11 -10.10 -1.96 -14.31
N ARG A 12 -11.38 -2.25 -14.46
CA ARG A 12 -12.36 -1.28 -14.95
C ARG A 12 -12.85 -0.38 -13.82
N GLY A 13 -13.33 0.79 -14.19
CA GLY A 13 -13.96 1.74 -13.27
C GLY A 13 -12.97 2.57 -12.48
N LYS A 14 -13.50 3.39 -11.60
CA LYS A 14 -12.71 4.36 -10.84
C LYS A 14 -11.79 3.72 -9.79
N LEU A 15 -12.13 2.52 -9.31
CA LEU A 15 -11.27 1.76 -8.39
C LEU A 15 -10.33 0.82 -9.14
N GLY A 16 -10.38 0.81 -10.46
CA GLY A 16 -9.62 -0.15 -11.28
C GLY A 16 -8.12 -0.06 -11.11
N SER A 17 -7.58 1.11 -10.78
CA SER A 17 -6.13 1.25 -10.55
C SER A 17 -5.64 0.45 -9.35
N LEU A 18 -6.52 0.10 -8.41
CA LEU A 18 -6.18 -0.71 -7.25
C LEU A 18 -6.36 -2.21 -7.47
N GLN A 19 -6.87 -2.60 -8.64
CA GLN A 19 -7.10 -4.01 -8.97
C GLN A 19 -5.88 -4.90 -8.72
N PRO A 20 -4.65 -4.47 -9.07
CA PRO A 20 -3.47 -5.31 -8.84
C PRO A 20 -3.23 -5.65 -7.37
N LEU A 21 -3.74 -4.86 -6.44
CA LEU A 21 -3.51 -5.06 -5.01
C LEU A 21 -4.54 -5.98 -4.35
N LEU A 22 -5.65 -6.30 -5.01
CA LEU A 22 -6.69 -7.14 -4.40
C LEU A 22 -6.13 -8.51 -4.03
N GLY A 23 -6.45 -8.96 -2.81
CA GLY A 23 -5.96 -10.22 -2.28
C GLY A 23 -5.21 -10.03 -0.97
N SER A 24 -4.53 -11.08 -0.55
CA SER A 24 -3.76 -11.10 0.69
C SER A 24 -2.28 -11.28 0.40
N TRP A 25 -1.45 -10.53 1.11
CA TRP A 25 -0.02 -10.42 0.85
C TRP A 25 0.75 -10.43 2.16
N GLU A 26 1.98 -10.93 2.12
CA GLU A 26 2.86 -10.86 3.29
C GLU A 26 4.27 -10.49 2.90
N ALA A 27 4.97 -9.86 3.83
CA ALA A 27 6.37 -9.51 3.72
C ALA A 27 7.06 -9.81 5.04
N GLU A 28 8.33 -10.17 4.97
CA GLU A 28 9.18 -10.30 6.14
C GLU A 28 10.34 -9.32 6.01
N SER A 29 10.74 -8.75 7.12
CA SER A 29 11.85 -7.82 7.18
C SER A 29 12.58 -8.00 8.50
N ASP A 30 13.88 -7.79 8.48
CA ASP A 30 14.66 -7.75 9.72
C ASP A 30 14.61 -6.34 10.30
N SER A 31 14.44 -6.28 11.63
CA SER A 31 14.46 -5.02 12.34
C SER A 31 15.38 -5.13 13.54
N PRO A 32 15.80 -3.99 14.14
CA PRO A 32 16.60 -4.03 15.36
C PRO A 32 15.93 -4.77 16.52
N MET A 33 14.59 -4.94 16.44
CA MET A 33 13.82 -5.64 17.46
C MET A 33 13.51 -7.10 17.07
N GLY A 34 14.13 -7.62 16.01
CA GLY A 34 13.90 -8.98 15.51
C GLY A 34 13.16 -8.98 14.18
N LYS A 35 12.63 -10.13 13.80
CA LYS A 35 11.90 -10.26 12.55
C LYS A 35 10.56 -9.57 12.63
N LEU A 36 10.29 -8.75 11.63
CA LEU A 36 9.01 -8.08 11.43
C LEU A 36 8.24 -8.83 10.33
N LYS A 37 7.03 -9.26 10.66
CA LYS A 37 6.13 -9.87 9.67
C LYS A 37 5.00 -8.91 9.38
N CYS A 38 4.82 -8.59 8.10
CA CYS A 38 3.79 -7.68 7.63
C CYS A 38 2.80 -8.42 6.76
N THR A 39 1.51 -8.20 6.99
CA THR A 39 0.45 -8.72 6.14
C THR A 39 -0.43 -7.58 5.67
N ARG A 40 -0.91 -7.66 4.43
CA ARG A 40 -1.84 -6.70 3.85
C ARG A 40 -2.94 -7.47 3.11
N THR A 41 -4.18 -7.12 3.37
CA THR A 41 -5.32 -7.69 2.67
C THR A 41 -6.17 -6.56 2.11
N PHE A 42 -6.37 -6.58 0.80
CA PHE A 42 -7.21 -5.64 0.08
C PHE A 42 -8.43 -6.38 -0.43
N LYS A 43 -9.62 -5.89 -0.11
CA LYS A 43 -10.86 -6.52 -0.56
C LYS A 43 -11.92 -5.48 -0.92
N LEU A 44 -12.74 -5.81 -1.91
CA LEU A 44 -13.90 -4.99 -2.26
C LEU A 44 -14.96 -5.12 -1.17
N ILE A 45 -15.55 -4.00 -0.79
CA ILE A 45 -16.60 -3.92 0.23
C ILE A 45 -17.72 -2.99 -0.22
N LEU A 46 -18.85 -3.05 0.49
CA LEU A 46 -19.98 -2.13 0.31
C LEU A 46 -20.44 -2.07 -1.14
N GLY A 47 -20.78 -3.25 -1.70
CA GLY A 47 -21.27 -3.35 -3.07
C GLY A 47 -20.23 -2.98 -4.11
N ASP A 48 -18.95 -3.28 -3.81
CA ASP A 48 -17.79 -3.00 -4.66
C ASP A 48 -17.56 -1.52 -4.93
N LYS A 49 -18.08 -0.65 -4.06
CA LYS A 49 -17.88 0.81 -4.16
C LYS A 49 -16.63 1.27 -3.46
N TYR A 50 -16.08 0.45 -2.57
CA TYR A 50 -14.89 0.75 -1.78
C TYR A 50 -13.97 -0.45 -1.72
N ILE A 51 -12.70 -0.18 -1.43
CA ILE A 51 -11.73 -1.23 -1.13
C ILE A 51 -11.25 -1.02 0.30
N GLU A 52 -11.32 -2.08 1.11
CA GLU A 52 -10.78 -2.07 2.46
C GLU A 52 -9.38 -2.66 2.45
N LEU A 53 -8.45 -1.97 3.08
CA LEU A 53 -7.13 -2.49 3.42
C LEU A 53 -7.11 -2.81 4.90
N TYR A 54 -6.69 -4.02 5.25
CA TYR A 54 -6.27 -4.33 6.60
C TYR A 54 -4.79 -4.72 6.55
N ALA A 55 -3.96 -3.99 7.30
CA ALA A 55 -2.54 -4.24 7.37
C ALA A 55 -2.12 -4.48 8.82
N ARG A 56 -1.20 -5.42 9.01
CA ARG A 56 -0.71 -5.77 10.34
C ARG A 56 0.80 -5.95 10.29
N TRP A 57 1.48 -5.30 11.20
CA TRP A 57 2.91 -5.46 11.42
C TRP A 57 3.09 -6.14 12.77
N GLN A 58 3.64 -7.36 12.76
CA GLN A 58 3.87 -8.12 13.97
C GLN A 58 5.36 -8.17 14.27
N PHE A 59 5.72 -7.72 15.46
CA PHE A 59 7.09 -7.72 15.93
C PHE A 59 7.09 -8.26 17.36
N GLY A 60 7.73 -9.42 17.58
CA GLY A 60 7.76 -10.07 18.88
C GLY A 60 6.36 -10.32 19.42
N LYS A 61 6.06 -9.77 20.60
CA LYS A 61 4.77 -9.93 21.27
C LYS A 61 3.77 -8.83 20.90
N GLY A 62 4.20 -7.80 20.17
CA GLY A 62 3.37 -6.67 19.82
C GLY A 62 2.91 -6.71 18.37
N ALA A 63 1.91 -5.91 18.08
CA ALA A 63 1.42 -5.73 16.72
C ALA A 63 0.97 -4.30 16.54
N TYR A 64 1.18 -3.80 15.32
CA TYR A 64 0.67 -2.51 14.86
C TYR A 64 -0.30 -2.79 13.72
N GLU A 65 -1.47 -2.17 13.75
CA GLU A 65 -2.52 -2.47 12.79
C GLU A 65 -3.00 -1.18 12.12
N GLU A 66 -3.44 -1.34 10.87
CA GLU A 66 -4.06 -0.27 10.11
C GLU A 66 -5.30 -0.80 9.40
N THR A 67 -6.38 -0.03 9.41
CA THR A 67 -7.52 -0.21 8.51
C THR A 67 -7.64 1.04 7.66
N ALA A 68 -7.69 0.87 6.36
CA ALA A 68 -7.89 1.97 5.44
C ALA A 68 -9.03 1.65 4.48
N ILE A 69 -9.75 2.68 4.07
CA ILE A 69 -10.83 2.57 3.08
C ILE A 69 -10.43 3.43 1.89
N TYR A 70 -10.46 2.84 0.69
CA TYR A 70 -10.22 3.54 -0.57
C TYR A 70 -11.54 3.72 -1.29
N GLY A 71 -11.79 4.90 -1.79
CA GLY A 71 -13.03 5.20 -2.50
C GLY A 71 -12.92 6.51 -3.27
N ILE A 72 -14.00 6.88 -3.94
CA ILE A 72 -14.05 8.09 -4.74
C ILE A 72 -14.63 9.22 -3.91
N ASN A 73 -13.89 10.30 -3.78
CA ASN A 73 -14.29 11.51 -3.08
C ASN A 73 -14.16 12.68 -4.04
N ASP A 74 -15.27 13.33 -4.39
CA ASP A 74 -15.31 14.43 -5.37
C ASP A 74 -14.56 14.06 -6.67
N ASP A 75 -14.88 12.89 -7.22
CA ASP A 75 -14.28 12.33 -8.44
C ASP A 75 -12.79 11.97 -8.33
N VAL A 76 -12.21 12.05 -7.14
CA VAL A 76 -10.80 11.72 -6.90
C VAL A 76 -10.69 10.45 -6.08
N LEU A 77 -9.88 9.50 -6.54
CA LEU A 77 -9.58 8.31 -5.77
C LEU A 77 -8.81 8.69 -4.52
N SER A 78 -9.39 8.38 -3.36
CA SER A 78 -8.91 8.84 -2.07
C SER A 78 -8.87 7.70 -1.08
N PHE A 79 -8.23 7.92 0.06
CA PHE A 79 -8.24 6.96 1.16
C PHE A 79 -8.43 7.64 2.51
N TRP A 80 -8.93 6.87 3.47
CA TRP A 80 -9.05 7.24 4.87
C TRP A 80 -8.44 6.11 5.67
N SER A 81 -7.48 6.41 6.52
CA SER A 81 -6.71 5.41 7.27
C SER A 81 -6.82 5.62 8.77
N PHE A 82 -6.90 4.52 9.49
CA PHE A 82 -6.98 4.48 10.96
C PHE A 82 -5.98 3.45 11.46
N THR A 83 -5.19 3.81 12.47
CA THR A 83 -4.14 2.93 12.98
C THR A 83 -4.35 2.63 14.45
N SER A 84 -3.74 1.53 14.92
CA SER A 84 -3.94 1.03 16.28
C SER A 84 -3.33 1.92 17.37
N ASP A 85 -2.50 2.89 16.97
CA ASP A 85 -2.01 3.92 17.91
C ASP A 85 -2.97 5.12 18.03
N GLY A 86 -4.17 5.01 17.43
CA GLY A 86 -5.19 6.05 17.51
C GLY A 86 -5.03 7.19 16.52
N LYS A 87 -4.11 7.07 15.57
CA LYS A 87 -3.91 8.08 14.54
C LYS A 87 -4.80 7.83 13.34
N LYS A 88 -5.09 8.89 12.62
CA LYS A 88 -5.86 8.79 11.37
C LYS A 88 -5.25 9.72 10.33
N SER A 89 -5.42 9.36 9.07
CA SER A 89 -4.93 10.17 7.95
C SER A 89 -5.89 10.07 6.78
N GLN A 90 -5.76 11.00 5.87
CA GLN A 90 -6.53 11.06 4.64
C GLN A 90 -5.62 11.52 3.53
N GLY A 91 -5.83 10.95 2.35
CA GLY A 91 -5.04 11.33 1.20
C GLY A 91 -5.72 10.97 -0.10
N TYR A 92 -5.01 11.15 -1.19
CA TYR A 92 -5.56 10.98 -2.53
C TYR A 92 -4.50 10.45 -3.48
N VAL A 93 -4.96 9.92 -4.60
CA VAL A 93 -4.10 9.36 -5.63
C VAL A 93 -3.15 10.43 -6.18
N ALA A 94 -1.92 10.02 -6.45
CA ALA A 94 -0.87 10.90 -6.95
C ALA A 94 -0.04 10.17 -8.01
N ASP A 95 0.85 10.92 -8.66
CA ASP A 95 1.74 10.38 -9.68
C ASP A 95 2.97 9.76 -9.03
N GLY A 96 3.17 8.47 -9.25
CA GLY A 96 4.35 7.74 -8.76
C GLY A 96 5.26 7.27 -9.89
N THR A 97 5.13 7.84 -11.10
CA THR A 97 5.90 7.39 -12.26
C THR A 97 7.40 7.62 -12.14
N ASP A 98 7.84 8.46 -11.22
CA ASP A 98 9.26 8.61 -10.91
C ASP A 98 9.83 7.34 -10.26
N VAL A 99 8.99 6.51 -9.64
CA VAL A 99 9.41 5.22 -9.06
C VAL A 99 9.29 4.10 -10.08
N HIS A 100 8.14 4.01 -10.76
CA HIS A 100 7.86 2.95 -11.73
C HIS A 100 6.72 3.39 -12.65
N PRO A 101 6.76 3.07 -13.95
CA PRO A 101 5.68 3.47 -14.88
C PRO A 101 4.29 3.00 -14.45
N ASP A 102 4.21 1.85 -13.80
CA ASP A 102 2.94 1.26 -13.37
C ASP A 102 2.66 1.43 -11.88
N ALA A 103 3.34 2.37 -11.22
CA ALA A 103 3.17 2.59 -9.79
C ALA A 103 1.77 3.06 -9.43
N ILE A 104 1.31 2.60 -8.27
CA ILE A 104 0.11 3.11 -7.61
C ILE A 104 0.59 3.96 -6.44
N CYS A 105 0.23 5.24 -6.43
CA CYS A 105 0.77 6.19 -5.45
C CYS A 105 -0.35 7.00 -4.82
N PHE A 106 -0.22 7.21 -3.52
CA PHE A 106 -1.13 8.08 -2.75
C PHE A 106 -0.32 9.05 -1.91
N GLU A 107 -0.75 10.29 -1.84
CA GLU A 107 -0.14 11.33 -1.02
C GLU A 107 -1.06 11.72 0.13
N ALA A 108 -0.47 12.07 1.27
CA ALA A 108 -1.19 12.56 2.43
C ALA A 108 -0.36 13.65 3.13
N ASN A 109 -1.03 14.69 3.60
CA ASN A 109 -0.41 15.69 4.46
C ASN A 109 -0.39 15.15 5.90
N MET A 110 0.81 14.94 6.42
CA MET A 110 1.04 14.45 7.77
C MET A 110 1.55 15.60 8.65
N PRO A 111 1.51 15.47 9.98
CA PRO A 111 2.04 16.53 10.85
C PRO A 111 3.48 16.91 10.54
N ALA A 112 4.30 15.96 10.10
CA ALA A 112 5.70 16.22 9.74
C ALA A 112 5.89 16.72 8.31
N GLY A 113 4.81 16.82 7.50
CA GLY A 113 4.86 17.27 6.12
C GLY A 113 4.20 16.30 5.17
N LEU A 114 4.41 16.51 3.87
CA LEU A 114 3.83 15.65 2.83
C LEU A 114 4.53 14.30 2.80
N ALA A 115 3.74 13.23 2.80
CA ALA A 115 4.23 11.86 2.66
C ALA A 115 3.51 11.18 1.51
N ARG A 116 4.10 10.09 1.00
CA ARG A 116 3.42 9.26 0.00
C ARG A 116 3.69 7.78 0.25
N MET A 117 2.74 6.95 -0.19
CA MET A 117 2.90 5.51 -0.27
C MET A 117 2.91 5.12 -1.74
N VAL A 118 3.85 4.28 -2.13
CA VAL A 118 4.01 3.84 -3.51
C VAL A 118 4.03 2.32 -3.56
N TYR A 119 3.23 1.76 -4.47
CA TYR A 119 3.20 0.34 -4.76
C TYR A 119 3.62 0.15 -6.21
N TRP A 120 4.49 -0.82 -6.50
CA TRP A 120 4.86 -1.13 -7.89
C TRP A 120 5.15 -2.63 -8.03
N PRO A 121 4.99 -3.19 -9.24
CA PRO A 121 5.13 -4.63 -9.42
C PRO A 121 6.57 -5.10 -9.19
N ALA A 122 6.69 -6.30 -8.62
CA ALA A 122 7.97 -6.99 -8.50
C ALA A 122 8.05 -8.10 -9.55
N ASP A 123 9.27 -8.55 -9.84
CA ASP A 123 9.51 -9.56 -10.90
C ASP A 123 8.92 -10.94 -10.57
N ASP A 124 8.65 -11.21 -9.30
CA ASP A 124 8.17 -12.51 -8.84
C ASP A 124 6.63 -12.63 -8.78
N GLY A 125 5.91 -11.61 -9.29
CA GLY A 125 4.45 -11.56 -9.23
C GLY A 125 3.90 -10.90 -7.99
N GLY A 126 4.74 -10.54 -7.01
CA GLY A 126 4.38 -9.74 -5.87
C GLY A 126 4.50 -8.26 -6.16
N PHE A 127 4.67 -7.46 -5.11
CA PHE A 127 4.86 -6.03 -5.28
C PHE A 127 5.79 -5.45 -4.22
N HIS A 128 6.38 -4.32 -4.57
CA HIS A 128 7.12 -3.49 -3.63
C HIS A 128 6.20 -2.40 -3.08
N TRP A 129 6.40 -2.06 -1.82
CA TRP A 129 5.68 -0.99 -1.15
C TRP A 129 6.69 -0.13 -0.42
N ALA A 130 6.57 1.18 -0.58
CA ALA A 130 7.47 2.12 0.09
C ALA A 130 6.68 3.29 0.66
N VAL A 131 7.20 3.85 1.75
CA VAL A 131 6.71 5.10 2.32
C VAL A 131 7.85 6.12 2.23
N GLU A 132 7.50 7.30 1.73
CA GLU A 132 8.48 8.35 1.46
C GLU A 132 7.97 9.68 2.00
N SER A 133 8.89 10.53 2.45
CA SER A 133 8.58 11.89 2.88
C SER A 133 9.16 12.90 1.91
N LYS A 134 8.42 13.99 1.66
CA LYS A 134 8.87 15.03 0.73
C LYS A 134 10.02 15.83 1.36
N VAL A 135 11.09 15.99 0.60
CA VAL A 135 12.24 16.82 0.97
C VAL A 135 12.53 17.80 -0.17
N LYS A 136 13.46 18.74 0.04
CA LYS A 136 13.74 19.80 -0.93
C LYS A 136 14.09 19.29 -2.32
N LYS A 137 14.82 18.16 -2.40
CA LYS A 137 15.31 17.61 -3.67
C LYS A 137 14.56 16.37 -4.14
N GLY A 138 13.36 16.10 -3.64
CA GLY A 138 12.61 14.94 -4.05
C GLY A 138 11.97 14.22 -2.88
N TRP A 139 12.16 12.90 -2.81
CA TRP A 139 11.54 12.06 -1.82
C TRP A 139 12.58 11.28 -1.04
N ASN A 140 12.42 11.23 0.28
CA ASN A 140 13.24 10.42 1.16
C ASN A 140 12.48 9.14 1.52
N ARG A 141 12.98 7.99 1.06
CA ARG A 141 12.37 6.68 1.34
C ARG A 141 12.86 6.20 2.71
N PHE A 142 11.93 6.00 3.64
CA PHE A 142 12.29 5.54 4.98
C PHE A 142 11.74 4.15 5.31
N THR A 143 10.84 3.60 4.49
CA THR A 143 10.30 2.25 4.67
C THR A 143 10.10 1.62 3.31
N MET A 144 10.50 0.35 3.16
CA MET A 144 10.25 -0.43 1.95
C MET A 144 10.09 -1.89 2.32
N HIS A 145 9.05 -2.51 1.78
CA HIS A 145 8.82 -3.95 1.94
C HIS A 145 8.50 -4.59 0.60
N HIS A 146 8.86 -5.87 0.48
CA HIS A 146 8.55 -6.68 -0.70
C HIS A 146 7.49 -7.69 -0.29
N TYR A 147 6.30 -7.59 -0.88
CA TYR A 147 5.16 -8.43 -0.55
C TYR A 147 4.98 -9.55 -1.57
N HIS A 148 4.64 -10.73 -1.04
CA HIS A 148 4.34 -11.93 -1.82
C HIS A 148 2.89 -12.32 -1.56
N ALA A 149 2.23 -12.90 -2.58
CA ALA A 149 0.87 -13.36 -2.41
C ALA A 149 0.80 -14.52 -1.41
N ILE A 150 -0.22 -14.46 -0.55
CA ILE A 150 -0.52 -15.54 0.37
C ILE A 150 -1.51 -16.46 -0.30
N ALA A 151 -1.23 -17.76 -0.31
CA ALA A 151 -2.20 -18.74 -0.79
C ALA A 151 -3.40 -18.78 0.17
N THR A 152 -4.58 -18.66 -0.38
CA THR A 152 -5.84 -18.74 0.37
C THR A 152 -6.44 -20.14 0.30
#